data_c0c212ba248295387000a813f2235905
#
_entry.id   c0c212ba248295387000a813f2235905
#
_cell.length_a   1.000
_cell.length_b   1.000
_cell.length_c   1.000
_cell.angle_alpha   90.00
_cell.angle_beta   90.00
_cell.angle_gamma   90.00
#
_symmetry.space_group_name_H-M   'P 1'
#
loop_
_entity.id
_entity.type
_entity.pdbx_description
1 polymer ?
#
loop_
_entity_poly.entity_id
_entity_poly.type
_entity_poly.pdbx_seq_one_letter_code
_entity_poly.pdbx_strand_id
1 'polypeptide(L)'
;LFIANLTVFAGNPGDNLIYNAEEVNGVVVSETIFKMEGTMLTNYMKHNYKYDANNQRTEDEAQKWNSNKNRWENNLCIRYTYGNKSMTTEYYKWNSKKKEYILVPEMTVTMDK
;
A
#
# COMPACT_ATOMS: atom_id res chain seq x y z
N LEU A 1 3.70 -19.68 13.45
CA LEU A 1 3.91 -18.53 13.27
C LEU A 1 3.67 -17.84 11.96
N PHE A 2 4.63 -17.61 11.12
CA PHE A 2 4.33 -16.99 9.83
C PHE A 2 5.22 -17.59 8.76
N ILE A 3 4.77 -17.49 7.54
CA ILE A 3 5.56 -17.89 6.39
C ILE A 3 5.44 -16.76 5.39
N ALA A 4 6.58 -16.25 4.98
CA ALA A 4 6.61 -15.25 3.93
C ALA A 4 6.57 -16.00 2.60
N ASN A 5 5.48 -15.89 1.91
CA ASN A 5 5.38 -16.40 0.57
C ASN A 5 5.52 -15.24 -0.39
N LEU A 6 6.40 -15.41 -1.34
CA LEU A 6 6.65 -14.40 -2.33
C LEU A 6 5.98 -14.79 -3.63
N THR A 7 5.07 -13.96 -4.07
CA THR A 7 4.46 -14.10 -5.39
C THR A 7 4.96 -12.99 -6.26
N VAL A 8 5.57 -13.35 -7.37
CA VAL A 8 6.10 -12.38 -8.31
C VAL A 8 5.38 -12.55 -9.63
N PHE A 9 4.83 -11.48 -10.15
CA PHE A 9 4.21 -11.51 -11.47
C PHE A 9 4.36 -10.15 -12.13
N ALA A 10 4.41 -10.16 -13.46
CA ALA A 10 4.51 -8.94 -14.24
C ALA A 10 3.15 -8.25 -14.29
N GLY A 11 3.19 -6.92 -14.31
CA GLY A 11 2.01 -6.14 -14.59
C GLY A 11 1.64 -6.16 -16.06
N ASN A 12 0.84 -5.20 -16.50
CA ASN A 12 0.47 -5.10 -17.90
C ASN A 12 1.70 -4.90 -18.77
N PRO A 13 1.70 -5.45 -20.00
CA PRO A 13 2.88 -5.38 -20.86
C PRO A 13 3.45 -3.99 -21.10
N GLY A 14 2.62 -2.94 -20.98
CA GLY A 14 3.09 -1.56 -21.18
C GLY A 14 3.64 -0.89 -19.94
N ASP A 15 3.47 -1.47 -18.75
CA ASP A 15 3.77 -0.79 -17.50
C ASP A 15 5.16 -1.07 -16.96
N ASN A 16 5.79 -2.15 -17.37
CA ASN A 16 7.10 -2.58 -16.87
C ASN A 16 7.16 -2.69 -15.35
N LEU A 17 6.04 -3.05 -14.72
CA LEU A 17 5.96 -3.19 -13.27
C LEU A 17 5.94 -4.66 -12.88
N ILE A 18 6.66 -4.97 -11.80
CA ILE A 18 6.71 -6.31 -11.23
C ILE A 18 6.30 -6.21 -9.78
N TYR A 19 5.39 -7.09 -9.37
CA TYR A 19 4.79 -7.08 -8.04
C TYR A 19 5.29 -8.24 -7.23
N ASN A 20 5.62 -7.99 -5.97
CA ASN A 20 6.10 -8.99 -5.04
C ASN A 20 5.34 -8.86 -3.72
N ALA A 21 4.51 -9.85 -3.40
CA ALA A 21 3.66 -9.80 -2.22
C ALA A 21 4.23 -10.69 -1.12
N GLU A 22 4.09 -10.21 0.13
CA GLU A 22 4.45 -10.96 1.32
C GLU A 22 3.19 -11.29 2.10
N GLU A 23 2.99 -12.58 2.39
CA GLU A 23 1.83 -13.05 3.15
C GLU A 23 2.25 -13.50 4.54
N VAL A 24 1.39 -13.19 5.51
CA VAL A 24 1.53 -13.67 6.88
C VAL A 24 0.16 -14.18 7.32
N ASN A 25 0.08 -15.42 7.74
CA ASN A 25 -1.16 -16.05 8.20
C ASN A 25 -2.32 -15.89 7.21
N GLY A 26 -2.01 -16.05 5.92
CA GLY A 26 -3.04 -16.04 4.88
C GLY A 26 -3.47 -14.67 4.37
N VAL A 27 -2.90 -13.59 4.89
CA VAL A 27 -3.21 -12.24 4.39
C VAL A 27 -1.94 -11.57 3.87
N VAL A 28 -2.09 -10.76 2.85
CA VAL A 28 -0.97 -9.99 2.27
C VAL A 28 -0.70 -8.80 3.18
N VAL A 29 0.48 -8.77 3.81
CA VAL A 29 0.86 -7.69 4.72
C VAL A 29 1.69 -6.61 4.04
N SER A 30 2.34 -6.92 2.94
CA SER A 30 3.04 -5.91 2.16
C SER A 30 3.15 -6.32 0.71
N GLU A 31 3.31 -5.34 -0.15
CA GLU A 31 3.51 -5.55 -1.57
C GLU A 31 4.53 -4.55 -2.06
N THR A 32 5.63 -5.04 -2.63
CA THR A 32 6.66 -4.18 -3.19
C THR A 32 6.51 -4.19 -4.71
N ILE A 33 6.49 -3.01 -5.29
CA ILE A 33 6.36 -2.84 -6.72
C ILE A 33 7.70 -2.36 -7.26
N PHE A 34 8.24 -3.11 -8.19
CA PHE A 34 9.49 -2.78 -8.86
C PHE A 34 9.20 -2.29 -10.27
N LYS A 35 10.07 -1.44 -10.76
CA LYS A 35 10.00 -0.99 -12.13
C LYS A 35 11.17 -1.58 -12.90
N MET A 36 10.88 -2.16 -14.05
CA MET A 36 11.91 -2.69 -14.93
C MET A 36 12.41 -1.56 -15.83
N GLU A 37 13.71 -1.28 -15.75
CA GLU A 37 14.35 -0.30 -16.61
C GLU A 37 15.48 -1.00 -17.34
N GLY A 38 15.23 -1.34 -18.61
CA GLY A 38 16.14 -2.20 -19.36
C GLY A 38 16.18 -3.58 -18.72
N THR A 39 17.35 -3.99 -18.23
CA THR A 39 17.54 -5.27 -17.54
C THR A 39 17.60 -5.13 -16.03
N MET A 40 17.37 -3.91 -15.50
CA MET A 40 17.48 -3.64 -14.07
C MET A 40 16.12 -3.49 -13.44
N LEU A 41 15.98 -4.07 -12.25
CA LEU A 41 14.82 -3.86 -11.39
C LEU A 41 15.16 -2.77 -10.40
N THR A 42 14.30 -1.75 -10.33
CA THR A 42 14.46 -0.67 -9.35
C THR A 42 13.23 -0.62 -8.46
N ASN A 43 13.43 -0.25 -7.20
CA ASN A 43 12.30 -0.03 -6.30
C ASN A 43 11.45 1.11 -6.81
N TYR A 44 10.13 0.98 -6.69
CA TYR A 44 9.20 1.98 -7.19
C TYR A 44 8.20 2.40 -6.11
N MET A 45 7.36 1.48 -5.67
CA MET A 45 6.37 1.73 -4.62
C MET A 45 6.26 0.53 -3.70
N LYS A 46 5.80 0.78 -2.48
CA LYS A 46 5.56 -0.28 -1.52
C LYS A 46 4.27 0.01 -0.77
N HIS A 47 3.43 -1.02 -0.64
CA HIS A 47 2.22 -0.96 0.16
C HIS A 47 2.41 -1.77 1.43
N ASN A 48 1.99 -1.22 2.56
CA ASN A 48 1.95 -1.91 3.83
C ASN A 48 0.50 -1.93 4.29
N TYR A 49 -0.01 -3.12 4.62
CA TYR A 49 -1.42 -3.32 4.92
C TYR A 49 -1.62 -3.70 6.38
N LYS A 50 -2.71 -3.24 6.96
CA LYS A 50 -3.15 -3.66 8.28
C LYS A 50 -4.56 -4.22 8.19
N TYR A 51 -4.88 -5.15 9.10
CA TYR A 51 -6.16 -5.86 9.11
C TYR A 51 -6.73 -5.88 10.51
N ASP A 52 -8.06 -5.96 10.61
CA ASP A 52 -8.73 -6.15 11.88
C ASP A 52 -8.85 -7.65 12.24
N ALA A 53 -9.54 -7.93 13.34
CA ALA A 53 -9.68 -9.31 13.81
C ALA A 53 -10.49 -10.18 12.85
N ASN A 54 -11.27 -9.58 11.96
CA ASN A 54 -12.08 -10.28 10.97
C ASN A 54 -11.36 -10.40 9.63
N ASN A 55 -10.06 -10.12 9.59
CA ASN A 55 -9.25 -10.12 8.38
C ASN A 55 -9.76 -9.15 7.31
N GLN A 56 -10.39 -8.07 7.75
CA GLN A 56 -10.75 -6.98 6.85
C GLN A 56 -9.64 -5.94 6.87
N ARG A 57 -9.25 -5.48 5.70
CA ARG A 57 -8.17 -4.50 5.59
C ARG A 57 -8.63 -3.16 6.19
N THR A 58 -7.85 -2.63 7.14
CA THR A 58 -8.15 -1.35 7.79
C THR A 58 -7.23 -0.24 7.35
N GLU A 59 -6.08 -0.57 6.78
CA GLU A 59 -5.14 0.45 6.36
C GLU A 59 -4.29 -0.03 5.18
N ASP A 60 -4.05 0.88 4.26
CA ASP A 60 -3.12 0.70 3.14
C ASP A 60 -2.21 1.91 3.13
N GLU A 61 -0.98 1.73 3.61
CA GLU A 61 0.03 2.78 3.58
C GLU A 61 0.92 2.58 2.36
N ALA A 62 1.03 3.60 1.52
CA ALA A 62 1.86 3.55 0.33
C ALA A 62 3.10 4.41 0.53
N GLN A 63 4.24 3.82 0.20
CA GLN A 63 5.53 4.48 0.25
C GLN A 63 6.13 4.54 -1.14
N LYS A 64 6.88 5.59 -1.41
CA LYS A 64 7.63 5.76 -2.65
C LYS A 64 9.11 5.58 -2.41
N TRP A 65 9.80 5.02 -3.38
CA TRP A 65 11.25 4.90 -3.32
C TRP A 65 11.89 6.24 -3.68
N ASN A 66 12.79 6.71 -2.82
CA ASN A 66 13.60 7.88 -3.10
C ASN A 66 15.01 7.40 -3.48
N SER A 67 15.31 7.43 -4.78
CA SER A 67 16.58 6.93 -5.27
C SER A 67 17.77 7.82 -4.88
N ASN A 68 17.53 9.10 -4.66
CA ASN A 68 18.60 10.01 -4.25
C ASN A 68 19.08 9.74 -2.82
N LYS A 69 18.12 9.39 -1.94
CA LYS A 69 18.41 9.10 -0.54
C LYS A 69 18.48 7.61 -0.25
N ASN A 70 18.17 6.79 -1.25
CA ASN A 70 18.23 5.33 -1.17
C ASN A 70 17.39 4.79 -0.01
N ARG A 71 16.13 5.25 0.07
CA ARG A 71 15.21 4.84 1.14
C ARG A 71 13.77 4.97 0.71
N TRP A 72 12.89 4.24 1.42
CA TRP A 72 11.44 4.37 1.28
C TRP A 72 10.98 5.62 2.03
N GLU A 73 10.04 6.35 1.43
CA GLU A 73 9.43 7.53 2.05
C GLU A 73 7.93 7.40 2.05
N ASN A 74 7.31 7.82 3.15
CA ASN A 74 5.86 7.81 3.26
C ASN A 74 5.25 8.73 2.22
N ASN A 75 4.13 8.30 1.64
CA ASN A 75 3.47 9.06 0.59
C ASN A 75 1.99 9.29 0.91
N LEU A 76 1.24 8.21 1.10
CA LEU A 76 -0.17 8.31 1.40
C LEU A 76 -0.63 7.13 2.25
N CYS A 77 -1.80 7.30 2.85
CA CYS A 77 -2.40 6.25 3.67
C CYS A 77 -3.91 6.27 3.45
N ILE A 78 -4.48 5.11 3.16
CA ILE A 78 -5.91 4.95 3.04
C ILE A 78 -6.38 4.15 4.23
N ARG A 79 -7.41 4.63 4.93
CA ARG A 79 -8.00 3.93 6.06
C ARG A 79 -9.44 3.56 5.76
N TYR A 80 -9.79 2.33 6.13
CA TYR A 80 -11.12 1.78 5.90
C TYR A 80 -11.80 1.55 7.23
N THR A 81 -13.01 2.05 7.37
CA THR A 81 -13.85 1.84 8.56
C THR A 81 -15.10 1.11 8.14
N TYR A 82 -15.39 -0.01 8.81
CA TYR A 82 -16.51 -0.88 8.47
C TYR A 82 -17.64 -0.68 9.47
N GLY A 83 -18.81 -0.24 8.98
CA GLY A 83 -20.03 -0.17 9.76
C GLY A 83 -20.93 -1.35 9.45
N ASN A 84 -22.11 -1.39 10.06
CA ASN A 84 -23.04 -2.49 9.82
C ASN A 84 -23.52 -2.56 8.37
N LYS A 85 -23.78 -1.43 7.76
CA LYS A 85 -24.32 -1.36 6.41
C LYS A 85 -23.52 -0.45 5.49
N SER A 86 -22.34 -0.04 5.94
CA SER A 86 -21.54 0.90 5.16
C SER A 86 -20.05 0.66 5.36
N MET A 87 -19.27 1.23 4.47
CA MET A 87 -17.82 1.27 4.58
C MET A 87 -17.37 2.68 4.23
N THR A 88 -16.51 3.24 5.08
CA THR A 88 -15.96 4.57 4.87
C THR A 88 -14.49 4.45 4.53
N THR A 89 -14.08 5.12 3.47
CA THR A 89 -12.70 5.19 3.02
C THR A 89 -12.19 6.60 3.22
N GLU A 90 -11.12 6.74 4.00
CA GLU A 90 -10.49 8.02 4.23
C GLU A 90 -9.09 8.03 3.63
N TYR A 91 -8.75 9.14 2.99
CA TYR A 91 -7.49 9.31 2.31
C TYR A 91 -6.64 10.32 3.05
N TYR A 92 -5.40 9.94 3.37
CA TYR A 92 -4.44 10.78 4.08
C TYR A 92 -3.20 10.97 3.21
N LYS A 93 -2.65 12.17 3.24
CA LYS A 93 -1.41 12.45 2.53
C LYS A 93 -0.29 12.75 3.53
N TRP A 94 0.89 12.25 3.24
CA TRP A 94 2.04 12.48 4.12
C TRP A 94 2.49 13.93 4.03
N ASN A 95 2.68 14.53 5.20
CA ASN A 95 3.23 15.87 5.31
C ASN A 95 4.63 15.75 5.89
N SER A 96 5.66 15.97 5.06
CA SER A 96 7.04 15.77 5.45
C SER A 96 7.56 16.79 6.46
N LYS A 97 6.95 17.97 6.51
CA LYS A 97 7.33 18.99 7.48
C LYS A 97 6.82 18.67 8.87
N LYS A 98 5.57 18.24 8.96
CA LYS A 98 4.94 17.87 10.22
C LYS A 98 5.22 16.42 10.63
N LYS A 99 5.71 15.62 9.69
CA LYS A 99 5.97 14.17 9.88
C LYS A 99 4.75 13.42 10.35
N GLU A 100 3.62 13.70 9.69
CA GLU A 100 2.36 13.02 9.97
C GLU A 100 1.49 12.95 8.73
N TYR A 101 0.52 12.05 8.76
CA TYR A 101 -0.48 11.94 7.71
C TYR A 101 -1.59 12.93 7.98
N ILE A 102 -1.98 13.69 6.94
CA ILE A 102 -3.03 14.70 7.02
C ILE A 102 -4.22 14.23 6.20
N LEU A 103 -5.40 14.23 6.81
CA LEU A 103 -6.63 13.85 6.14
C LEU A 103 -6.92 14.79 4.97
N VAL A 104 -7.35 14.21 3.85
CA VAL A 104 -7.82 14.95 2.68
C VAL A 104 -9.34 14.78 2.65
N PRO A 105 -10.11 15.70 3.26
CA PRO A 105 -11.56 15.48 3.49
C PRO A 105 -12.36 15.28 2.20
N GLU A 106 -12.01 15.97 1.13
CA GLU A 106 -12.74 15.89 -0.14
C GLU A 106 -12.61 14.52 -0.80
N MET A 107 -11.72 13.67 -0.31
CA MET A 107 -11.54 12.31 -0.83
C MET A 107 -12.14 11.25 0.09
N THR A 108 -12.87 11.66 1.10
CA THR A 108 -13.57 10.71 1.98
C THR A 108 -14.82 10.19 1.27
N VAL A 109 -14.95 8.88 1.21
CA VAL A 109 -16.07 8.23 0.52
C VAL A 109 -16.72 7.23 1.46
N THR A 110 -18.05 7.31 1.56
CA THR A 110 -18.84 6.31 2.30
C THR A 110 -19.72 5.57 1.30
N MET A 111 -19.64 4.25 1.35
CA MET A 111 -20.41 3.39 0.45
C MET A 111 -21.29 2.46 1.26
N ASP A 112 -22.51 2.23 0.76
CA ASP A 112 -23.42 1.26 1.35
C ASP A 112 -22.97 -0.15 0.94
N LYS A 113 -23.13 -1.04 1.88
CA LYS A 113 -22.86 -2.47 1.60
C LYS A 113 -24.06 -3.15 0.99
#